data_b361aa421eff82708790174843d072be
#
_entry.id   b361aa421eff82708790174843d072be
#
_cell.length_a   1.000
_cell.length_b   1.000
_cell.length_c   1.000
_cell.angle_alpha   90.00
_cell.angle_beta   90.00
_cell.angle_gamma   90.00
#
_symmetry.space_group_name_H-M   'P 1'
#
loop_
_entity.id
_entity.type
_entity.pdbx_description
1 polymer ?
#
loop_
_entity_poly.entity_id
_entity_poly.type
_entity_poly.pdbx_seq_one_letter_code
_entity_poly.pdbx_strand_id
1 'polypeptide(L)'
;ASSEERFEVNAALAPHPVRIGEFRVDTKRGKRARTRFEVLEQFAGWTLLRCEPLTERTHQIRVHLRRAGLPIVGDELYGGKPLLLSRLKSGYHLKPGHTERPLLNRVALHAEELTLPHPVGNETVKIVASWPKDLTVAVKYLRRFAAMGQAASQPDNLP
;
A
#
# COMPACT_ATOMS: atom_id res chain seq x y z
N ALA A 1 5.18 -5.74 24.32
CA ALA A 1 4.90 -4.45 23.68
C ALA A 1 5.59 -4.51 22.31
N SER A 2 4.82 -4.69 21.23
CA SER A 2 5.35 -4.59 19.87
C SER A 2 5.73 -3.12 19.68
N SER A 3 7.03 -2.86 19.40
CA SER A 3 7.45 -1.54 18.95
C SER A 3 6.75 -1.28 17.62
N GLU A 4 5.78 -0.37 17.61
CA GLU A 4 5.16 0.10 16.38
C GLU A 4 6.26 0.68 15.50
N GLU A 5 6.60 -0.03 14.45
CA GLU A 5 7.61 0.42 13.51
C GLU A 5 7.05 1.59 12.71
N ARG A 6 7.64 2.77 12.90
CA ARG A 6 7.25 4.01 12.21
C ARG A 6 8.41 4.54 11.41
N PHE A 7 8.13 5.09 10.25
CA PHE A 7 9.11 5.79 9.43
C PHE A 7 8.47 7.00 8.74
N GLU A 8 9.31 7.87 8.23
CA GLU A 8 8.88 9.07 7.54
C GLU A 8 9.63 9.23 6.22
N VAL A 9 8.92 9.67 5.20
CA VAL A 9 9.52 10.10 3.93
C VAL A 9 9.32 11.60 3.77
N ASN A 10 10.44 12.33 3.74
CA ASN A 10 10.51 13.76 3.47
C ASN A 10 11.24 13.95 2.14
N ALA A 11 10.49 14.02 1.05
CA ALA A 11 11.05 14.10 -0.28
C ALA A 11 10.17 14.98 -1.19
N ALA A 12 10.74 16.07 -1.71
CA ALA A 12 10.04 17.00 -2.58
C ALA A 12 9.60 16.33 -3.89
N LEU A 13 8.42 16.67 -4.37
CA LEU A 13 7.77 16.07 -5.53
C LEU A 13 7.57 17.07 -6.66
N ALA A 14 7.78 16.62 -7.88
CA ALA A 14 7.48 17.36 -9.11
C ALA A 14 6.81 16.45 -10.15
N PRO A 15 6.08 17.02 -11.13
CA PRO A 15 5.64 16.27 -12.29
C PRO A 15 6.84 15.62 -13.01
N HIS A 16 6.62 14.45 -13.58
CA HIS A 16 7.66 13.82 -14.40
C HIS A 16 7.84 14.59 -15.71
N PRO A 17 9.07 14.93 -16.14
CA PRO A 17 9.29 15.82 -17.28
C PRO A 17 8.85 15.23 -18.63
N VAL A 18 8.74 13.92 -18.74
CA VAL A 18 8.42 13.22 -19.99
C VAL A 18 7.13 12.40 -19.86
N ARG A 19 6.90 11.76 -18.72
CA ARG A 19 5.74 10.88 -18.52
C ARG A 19 4.57 11.67 -17.95
N ILE A 20 3.62 12.04 -18.80
CA ILE A 20 2.43 12.81 -18.44
C ILE A 20 1.62 12.03 -17.39
N GLY A 21 1.17 12.74 -16.34
CA GLY A 21 0.39 12.14 -15.25
C GLY A 21 1.22 11.45 -14.15
N GLU A 22 2.53 11.25 -14.36
CA GLU A 22 3.42 10.76 -13.31
C GLU A 22 4.05 11.90 -12.51
N PHE A 23 4.36 11.58 -11.24
CA PHE A 23 5.15 12.43 -10.35
C PHE A 23 6.41 11.69 -9.92
N ARG A 24 7.44 12.46 -9.58
CA ARG A 24 8.72 11.91 -9.12
C ARG A 24 9.27 12.73 -7.95
N VAL A 25 10.21 12.13 -7.25
CA VAL A 25 11.04 12.88 -6.31
C VAL A 25 11.97 13.79 -7.11
N ASP A 26 11.95 15.07 -6.77
CA ASP A 26 12.85 16.07 -7.33
C ASP A 26 13.27 17.05 -6.23
N THR A 27 14.48 16.89 -5.74
CA THR A 27 15.01 17.67 -4.61
C THR A 27 15.34 19.11 -4.98
N LYS A 28 15.50 19.40 -6.29
CA LYS A 28 15.89 20.74 -6.76
C LYS A 28 14.69 21.61 -7.15
N ARG A 29 13.68 21.02 -7.80
CA ARG A 29 12.53 21.74 -8.36
C ARG A 29 11.19 21.32 -7.78
N GLY A 30 11.18 20.24 -6.98
CA GLY A 30 9.97 19.70 -6.38
C GLY A 30 9.40 20.58 -5.27
N LYS A 31 8.10 20.46 -5.09
CA LYS A 31 7.39 21.04 -3.94
C LYS A 31 7.61 20.15 -2.72
N ARG A 32 7.86 20.75 -1.56
CA ARG A 32 8.00 20.00 -0.29
C ARG A 32 6.84 19.04 -0.09
N ALA A 33 7.18 17.80 0.25
CA ALA A 33 6.22 16.77 0.55
C ALA A 33 6.75 15.88 1.68
N ARG A 34 5.86 15.53 2.62
CA ARG A 34 6.21 14.78 3.82
C ARG A 34 5.07 13.85 4.19
N THR A 35 5.39 12.58 4.44
CA THR A 35 4.42 11.54 4.83
C THR A 35 5.00 10.70 5.94
N ARG A 36 4.22 10.48 6.99
CA ARG A 36 4.51 9.50 8.05
C ARG A 36 3.84 8.18 7.73
N PHE A 37 4.49 7.10 8.12
CA PHE A 37 4.02 5.74 7.93
C PHE A 37 4.13 4.99 9.25
N GLU A 38 3.11 4.22 9.55
CA GLU A 38 3.03 3.31 10.68
C GLU A 38 2.76 1.90 10.16
N VAL A 39 3.59 0.95 10.55
CA VAL A 39 3.39 -0.45 10.20
C VAL A 39 2.29 -1.02 11.10
N LEU A 40 1.15 -1.34 10.50
CA LEU A 40 0.04 -1.97 11.23
C LEU A 40 0.21 -3.48 11.31
N GLU A 41 0.70 -4.10 10.22
CA GLU A 41 0.87 -5.55 10.15
C GLU A 41 1.90 -5.92 9.08
N GLN A 42 2.77 -6.88 9.39
CA GLN A 42 3.75 -7.42 8.44
C GLN A 42 3.38 -8.82 8.00
N PHE A 43 3.59 -9.10 6.72
CA PHE A 43 3.37 -10.41 6.10
C PHE A 43 4.60 -10.81 5.30
N ALA A 44 4.68 -12.08 4.92
CA ALA A 44 5.74 -12.55 4.02
C ALA A 44 5.63 -11.87 2.64
N GLY A 45 6.44 -10.84 2.42
CA GLY A 45 6.49 -10.06 1.17
C GLY A 45 5.50 -8.90 1.06
N TRP A 46 4.68 -8.61 2.07
CA TRP A 46 3.73 -7.48 2.09
C TRP A 46 3.66 -6.83 3.47
N THR A 47 3.27 -5.56 3.48
CA THR A 47 3.11 -4.78 4.71
C THR A 47 1.82 -3.96 4.63
N LEU A 48 1.03 -4.01 5.69
CA LEU A 48 -0.11 -3.12 5.87
C LEU A 48 0.35 -1.87 6.60
N LEU A 49 0.15 -0.72 5.98
CA LEU A 49 0.60 0.58 6.51
C LEU A 49 -0.59 1.51 6.75
N ARG A 50 -0.51 2.28 7.83
CA ARG A 50 -1.23 3.54 7.95
C ARG A 50 -0.34 4.66 7.41
N CYS A 51 -0.92 5.52 6.58
CA CYS A 51 -0.22 6.63 5.95
C CYS A 51 -0.82 7.95 6.42
N GLU A 52 0.00 8.84 6.96
CA GLU A 52 -0.39 10.19 7.38
C GLU A 52 0.35 11.20 6.50
N PRO A 53 -0.28 11.75 5.43
CA PRO A 53 0.31 12.80 4.63
C PRO A 53 0.27 14.13 5.41
N LEU A 54 1.43 14.70 5.70
CA LEU A 54 1.58 16.00 6.38
C LEU A 54 1.54 17.18 5.41
N THR A 55 1.55 16.90 4.13
CA THR A 55 1.39 17.82 2.99
C THR A 55 0.51 17.14 1.96
N GLU A 56 -0.07 17.92 1.05
CA GLU A 56 -0.93 17.41 0.00
C GLU A 56 -0.31 17.68 -1.37
N ARG A 57 0.26 16.64 -1.98
CA ARG A 57 0.79 16.68 -3.35
C ARG A 57 0.20 15.53 -4.15
N THR A 58 -0.02 15.77 -5.43
CA THR A 58 -0.51 14.73 -6.34
C THR A 58 0.37 13.48 -6.26
N HIS A 59 -0.26 12.33 -6.11
CA HIS A 59 0.38 11.02 -5.96
C HIS A 59 1.39 10.90 -4.79
N GLN A 60 1.33 11.78 -3.81
CA GLN A 60 2.36 11.87 -2.75
C GLN A 60 2.65 10.54 -2.07
N ILE A 61 1.64 9.86 -1.52
CA ILE A 61 1.81 8.57 -0.81
C ILE A 61 2.40 7.52 -1.77
N ARG A 62 1.92 7.47 -3.01
CA ARG A 62 2.34 6.51 -4.03
C ARG A 62 3.83 6.67 -4.37
N VAL A 63 4.27 7.90 -4.61
CA VAL A 63 5.68 8.22 -4.93
C VAL A 63 6.59 8.01 -3.73
N HIS A 64 6.14 8.39 -2.53
CA HIS A 64 6.91 8.20 -1.29
C HIS A 64 7.11 6.72 -0.97
N LEU A 65 6.08 5.88 -1.10
CA LEU A 65 6.20 4.44 -0.89
C LEU A 65 7.06 3.77 -1.95
N ARG A 66 6.95 4.17 -3.22
CA ARG A 66 7.90 3.70 -4.25
C ARG A 66 9.34 4.02 -3.86
N ARG A 67 9.62 5.26 -3.41
CA ARG A 67 10.96 5.67 -2.97
C ARG A 67 11.46 4.86 -1.77
N ALA A 68 10.57 4.49 -0.86
CA ALA A 68 10.88 3.66 0.30
C ALA A 68 11.08 2.17 -0.04
N GLY A 69 10.95 1.77 -1.32
CA GLY A 69 11.03 0.37 -1.73
C GLY A 69 9.77 -0.45 -1.43
N LEU A 70 8.67 0.22 -1.10
CA LEU A 70 7.38 -0.38 -0.73
C LEU A 70 6.26 0.06 -1.69
N PRO A 71 6.35 -0.21 -3.01
CA PRO A 71 5.33 0.19 -3.96
C PRO A 71 3.97 -0.40 -3.60
N ILE A 72 2.90 0.40 -3.76
CA ILE A 72 1.55 -0.02 -3.36
C ILE A 72 1.06 -1.15 -4.27
N VAL A 73 0.44 -2.17 -3.69
CA VAL A 73 -0.21 -3.25 -4.44
C VAL A 73 -1.20 -2.70 -5.48
N GLY A 74 -1.12 -3.19 -6.71
CA GLY A 74 -1.97 -2.75 -7.83
C GLY A 74 -1.62 -1.37 -8.40
N ASP A 75 -0.53 -0.75 -7.96
CA ASP A 75 -0.07 0.54 -8.48
C ASP A 75 0.97 0.36 -9.59
N GLU A 76 0.53 -0.08 -10.76
CA GLU A 76 1.41 -0.34 -11.90
C GLU A 76 2.24 0.88 -12.32
N LEU A 77 1.66 2.09 -12.19
CA LEU A 77 2.33 3.35 -12.53
C LEU A 77 3.61 3.56 -11.72
N TYR A 78 3.62 3.11 -10.47
CA TYR A 78 4.76 3.25 -9.55
C TYR A 78 5.42 1.92 -9.18
N GLY A 79 5.19 0.87 -9.99
CA GLY A 79 5.89 -0.43 -9.87
C GLY A 79 5.26 -1.41 -8.90
N GLY A 80 4.05 -1.13 -8.43
CA GLY A 80 3.25 -2.05 -7.63
C GLY A 80 2.75 -3.23 -8.46
N LYS A 81 2.80 -4.42 -7.88
CA LYS A 81 2.33 -5.65 -8.53
C LYS A 81 0.93 -6.02 -8.06
N PRO A 82 0.14 -6.72 -8.87
CA PRO A 82 -1.14 -7.24 -8.43
C PRO A 82 -0.99 -8.28 -7.31
N LEU A 83 -1.91 -8.28 -6.37
CA LEU A 83 -2.02 -9.31 -5.34
C LEU A 83 -2.84 -10.48 -5.87
N LEU A 84 -2.18 -11.58 -6.17
CA LEU A 84 -2.77 -12.80 -6.73
C LEU A 84 -2.86 -13.90 -5.66
N LEU A 85 -3.96 -14.63 -5.64
CA LEU A 85 -4.16 -15.73 -4.70
C LEU A 85 -3.15 -16.87 -4.94
N SER A 86 -2.77 -17.10 -6.20
CA SER A 86 -1.74 -18.08 -6.57
C SER A 86 -0.37 -17.80 -5.95
N ARG A 87 -0.08 -16.53 -5.67
CA ARG A 87 1.16 -16.13 -4.99
C ARG A 87 1.10 -16.26 -3.47
N LEU A 88 -0.10 -16.37 -2.91
CA LEU A 88 -0.31 -16.49 -1.47
C LEU A 88 -0.51 -17.92 -1.04
N LYS A 89 -1.29 -18.68 -1.82
CA LYS A 89 -1.73 -20.03 -1.47
C LYS A 89 -0.93 -21.06 -2.26
N SER A 90 -0.06 -21.82 -1.58
CA SER A 90 0.61 -22.98 -2.16
C SER A 90 -0.43 -23.99 -2.68
N GLY A 91 -0.15 -24.58 -3.85
CA GLY A 91 -1.06 -25.54 -4.47
C GLY A 91 -2.36 -24.95 -5.04
N TYR A 92 -2.43 -23.60 -5.18
CA TYR A 92 -3.55 -22.99 -5.90
C TYR A 92 -3.39 -23.18 -7.41
N HIS A 93 -4.34 -23.85 -8.01
CA HIS A 93 -4.38 -24.08 -9.45
C HIS A 93 -5.63 -23.42 -10.05
N LEU A 94 -5.42 -22.64 -11.10
CA LEU A 94 -6.51 -22.14 -11.93
C LEU A 94 -7.08 -23.27 -12.78
N LYS A 95 -8.39 -23.24 -13.02
CA LYS A 95 -9.00 -24.13 -14.00
C LYS A 95 -8.43 -23.81 -15.40
N PRO A 96 -8.21 -24.81 -16.25
CA PRO A 96 -7.76 -24.57 -17.63
C PRO A 96 -8.65 -23.54 -18.34
N GLY A 97 -8.01 -22.61 -19.06
CA GLY A 97 -8.71 -21.54 -19.81
C GLY A 97 -9.15 -20.32 -18.96
N HIS A 98 -8.89 -20.30 -17.65
CA HIS A 98 -9.20 -19.15 -16.82
C HIS A 98 -7.96 -18.29 -16.54
N THR A 99 -8.12 -16.96 -16.60
CA THR A 99 -7.12 -15.99 -16.16
C THR A 99 -7.38 -15.61 -14.71
N GLU A 100 -6.34 -15.59 -13.89
CA GLU A 100 -6.46 -15.19 -12.50
C GLU A 100 -6.75 -13.68 -12.38
N ARG A 101 -7.74 -13.36 -11.56
CA ARG A 101 -8.04 -11.97 -11.22
C ARG A 101 -7.35 -11.60 -9.91
N PRO A 102 -6.77 -10.39 -9.82
CA PRO A 102 -6.20 -9.91 -8.58
C PRO A 102 -7.27 -9.78 -7.48
N LEU A 103 -6.85 -9.94 -6.22
CA LEU A 103 -7.72 -9.76 -5.05
C LEU A 103 -8.20 -8.31 -4.90
N LEU A 104 -7.42 -7.36 -5.42
CA LEU A 104 -7.79 -5.95 -5.59
C LEU A 104 -7.53 -5.54 -7.04
N ASN A 105 -8.57 -5.03 -7.72
CA ASN A 105 -8.48 -4.55 -9.10
C ASN A 105 -8.31 -3.02 -9.16
N ARG A 106 -7.52 -2.48 -8.25
CA ARG A 106 -7.18 -1.05 -8.11
C ARG A 106 -5.93 -0.90 -7.24
N VAL A 107 -5.42 0.31 -7.16
CA VAL A 107 -4.39 0.67 -6.18
C VAL A 107 -4.91 0.38 -4.78
N ALA A 108 -4.16 -0.38 -3.98
CA ALA A 108 -4.52 -0.75 -2.60
C ALA A 108 -4.31 0.45 -1.64
N LEU A 109 -5.03 1.53 -1.92
CA LEU A 109 -5.03 2.76 -1.14
C LEU A 109 -6.47 3.14 -0.80
N HIS A 110 -6.72 3.48 0.47
CA HIS A 110 -8.03 3.87 0.99
C HIS A 110 -7.87 5.04 1.96
N ALA A 111 -8.69 6.07 1.77
CA ALA A 111 -8.80 7.18 2.71
C ALA A 111 -9.73 6.77 3.87
N GLU A 112 -9.12 6.28 4.95
CA GLU A 112 -9.85 5.76 6.12
C GLU A 112 -10.42 6.88 6.99
N GLU A 113 -9.67 7.96 7.12
CA GLU A 113 -10.02 9.06 8.01
C GLU A 113 -9.65 10.41 7.41
N LEU A 114 -10.52 11.38 7.58
CA LEU A 114 -10.28 12.76 7.23
C LEU A 114 -10.72 13.66 8.37
N THR A 115 -9.86 14.58 8.78
CA THR A 115 -10.13 15.56 9.82
C THR A 115 -10.05 16.96 9.21
N LEU A 116 -11.13 17.73 9.32
CA LEU A 116 -11.22 19.10 8.77
C LEU A 116 -11.73 20.07 9.85
N PRO A 117 -11.35 21.36 9.75
CA PRO A 117 -12.05 22.39 10.52
C PRO A 117 -13.50 22.50 10.03
N HIS A 118 -14.44 22.67 10.97
CA HIS A 118 -15.84 22.90 10.62
C HIS A 118 -15.99 24.28 9.93
N PRO A 119 -16.73 24.40 8.81
CA PRO A 119 -16.78 25.64 8.01
C PRO A 119 -17.43 26.83 8.73
N VAL A 120 -18.23 26.60 9.77
CA VAL A 120 -18.99 27.66 10.46
C VAL A 120 -18.61 27.78 11.95
N GLY A 121 -17.96 26.77 12.53
CA GLY A 121 -17.58 26.73 13.94
C GLY A 121 -16.08 26.57 14.15
N ASN A 122 -15.63 26.62 15.39
CA ASN A 122 -14.24 26.36 15.79
C ASN A 122 -14.00 24.87 16.07
N GLU A 123 -14.96 24.00 15.77
CA GLU A 123 -14.89 22.57 15.99
C GLU A 123 -14.19 21.86 14.85
N THR A 124 -13.67 20.69 15.15
CA THR A 124 -13.06 19.82 14.15
C THR A 124 -14.04 18.71 13.79
N VAL A 125 -14.27 18.49 12.50
CA VAL A 125 -15.07 17.39 11.97
C VAL A 125 -14.17 16.25 11.58
N LYS A 126 -14.43 15.07 12.13
CA LYS A 126 -13.77 13.84 11.79
C LYS A 126 -14.70 12.95 10.97
N ILE A 127 -14.29 12.61 9.77
CA ILE A 127 -15.00 11.72 8.85
C ILE A 127 -14.22 10.40 8.77
N VAL A 128 -14.92 9.28 8.98
CA VAL A 128 -14.33 7.94 8.95
C VAL A 128 -15.06 7.11 7.89
N ALA A 129 -14.27 6.45 7.03
CA ALA A 129 -14.76 5.52 6.02
C ALA A 129 -14.28 4.11 6.34
N SER A 130 -15.20 3.18 6.51
CA SER A 130 -14.86 1.77 6.70
C SER A 130 -14.10 1.20 5.52
N TRP A 131 -13.28 0.18 5.77
CA TRP A 131 -12.55 -0.50 4.71
C TRP A 131 -13.50 -1.11 3.68
N PRO A 132 -13.24 -0.89 2.38
CA PRO A 132 -14.00 -1.54 1.33
C PRO A 132 -13.81 -3.06 1.38
N LYS A 133 -14.81 -3.78 0.89
CA LYS A 133 -14.86 -5.24 0.94
C LYS A 133 -13.63 -5.90 0.29
N ASP A 134 -13.16 -5.38 -0.83
CA ASP A 134 -11.98 -5.90 -1.54
C ASP A 134 -10.71 -5.81 -0.68
N LEU A 135 -10.47 -4.68 -0.01
CA LEU A 135 -9.34 -4.50 0.90
C LEU A 135 -9.44 -5.44 2.13
N THR A 136 -10.62 -5.52 2.73
CA THR A 136 -10.87 -6.43 3.86
C THR A 136 -10.58 -7.89 3.48
N VAL A 137 -11.03 -8.32 2.30
CA VAL A 137 -10.79 -9.68 1.79
C VAL A 137 -9.31 -9.90 1.51
N ALA A 138 -8.63 -8.95 0.89
CA ALA A 138 -7.20 -9.06 0.59
C ALA A 138 -6.37 -9.23 1.88
N VAL A 139 -6.61 -8.41 2.90
CA VAL A 139 -5.92 -8.51 4.20
C VAL A 139 -6.25 -9.84 4.89
N LYS A 140 -7.50 -10.30 4.85
CA LYS A 140 -7.88 -11.63 5.36
C LYS A 140 -7.06 -12.75 4.71
N TYR A 141 -6.84 -12.69 3.40
CA TYR A 141 -6.03 -13.68 2.69
C TYR A 141 -4.55 -13.58 3.05
N LEU A 142 -4.01 -12.38 3.20
CA LEU A 142 -2.63 -12.17 3.68
C LEU A 142 -2.44 -12.78 5.07
N ARG A 143 -3.33 -12.53 6.02
CA ARG A 143 -3.31 -13.12 7.36
C ARG A 143 -3.35 -14.64 7.33
N ARG A 144 -4.12 -15.21 6.41
CA ARG A 144 -4.30 -16.65 6.30
C ARG A 144 -3.12 -17.37 5.64
N PHE A 145 -2.50 -16.78 4.62
CA PHE A 145 -1.54 -17.47 3.75
C PHE A 145 -0.14 -16.86 3.74
N ALA A 146 0.04 -15.66 4.28
CA ALA A 146 1.32 -14.96 4.30
C ALA A 146 1.69 -14.46 5.70
N ALA A 147 1.16 -15.07 6.77
CA ALA A 147 1.53 -14.71 8.15
C ALA A 147 3.04 -14.90 8.38
N MET A 148 3.67 -13.94 9.05
CA MET A 148 5.08 -14.06 9.46
C MET A 148 5.23 -15.26 10.41
N GLY A 149 6.15 -16.17 10.10
CA GLY A 149 6.40 -17.38 10.89
C GLY A 149 5.81 -18.68 10.33
N GLN A 150 5.01 -18.65 9.28
CA GLN A 150 4.75 -19.83 8.46
C GLN A 150 5.88 -19.97 7.43
N ALA A 151 7.04 -20.51 7.85
CA ALA A 151 8.03 -21.01 6.91
C ALA A 151 7.30 -22.01 6.00
N ALA A 152 7.35 -21.75 4.69
CA ALA A 152 6.93 -22.72 3.70
C ALA A 152 7.70 -24.01 4.00
N SER A 153 7.03 -25.05 4.46
CA SER A 153 7.54 -26.40 4.44
C SER A 153 7.77 -26.75 2.98
N GLN A 154 9.01 -26.59 2.55
CA GLN A 154 9.47 -27.18 1.30
C GLN A 154 9.26 -28.70 1.45
N PRO A 155 8.66 -29.37 0.48
CA PRO A 155 8.74 -30.83 0.45
C PRO A 155 10.21 -31.17 0.22
N ASP A 156 10.82 -31.84 1.21
CA ASP A 156 12.11 -32.50 1.08
C ASP A 156 12.06 -33.41 -0.16
N ASN A 157 12.74 -32.99 -1.22
CA ASN A 157 13.23 -33.91 -2.22
C ASN A 157 14.49 -34.57 -1.65
N LEU A 158 14.35 -35.75 -1.11
CA LEU A 158 15.45 -36.67 -0.90
C LEU A 158 15.49 -37.71 -2.05
N PRO A 159 16.68 -38.20 -2.36
CA PRO A 159 17.15 -38.71 -3.65
C PRO A 159 16.50 -39.99 -4.11
#